data_4ebbd625c8376ad5a0d675a60e2b42d4
#
_entry.id   4ebbd625c8376ad5a0d675a60e2b42d4
#
_cell.length_a   1.000
_cell.length_b   1.000
_cell.length_c   1.000
_cell.angle_alpha   90.00
_cell.angle_beta   90.00
_cell.angle_gamma   90.00
#
_symmetry.space_group_name_H-M   'P 1'
#
loop_
_entity.id
_entity.type
_entity.pdbx_description
1 polymer ?
#
loop_
_entity_poly.entity_id
_entity_poly.type
_entity_poly.pdbx_seq_one_letter_code
_entity_poly.pdbx_strand_id
1 'polypeptide(L)'
;MERKTVHRSHWQNQLIEVVDEGTTRSLYFGGHVLQSSMYLAAPQKLALSYTRFMAAPLLIDDEPERILIIGVGAGSLVRFFHHHFPDAQIDGIDYSSEVIDLARSHFHLPVSPKVAIHCCSGFQFLAEREDENNYDLILIDAFDTAGMSSQIYSGPFFDLCQDHLALSGIVCLNLWSGDQSRMEEVAMEIGMRFDSTLELPVPQRGNVICLAGRGDVLSAVVDLDSGELAFLQDRFELNFREMVRVCRKYNLSVFQRISRLFS
;
A
#
# COMPACT_ATOMS: atom_id res chain seq x y z
N MET A 1 14.78 25.35 5.22
CA MET A 1 15.62 24.16 5.45
C MET A 1 16.39 23.89 4.17
N GLU A 2 17.65 23.50 4.28
CA GLU A 2 18.50 23.29 3.11
C GLU A 2 18.10 21.99 2.40
N ARG A 3 17.84 22.05 1.10
CA ARG A 3 17.57 20.90 0.23
C ARG A 3 18.90 20.42 -0.35
N LYS A 4 19.26 19.16 -0.09
CA LYS A 4 20.52 18.57 -0.54
C LYS A 4 20.26 17.34 -1.41
N THR A 5 20.67 17.38 -2.67
CA THR A 5 20.66 16.17 -3.51
C THR A 5 21.78 15.24 -3.05
N VAL A 6 21.40 14.03 -2.64
CA VAL A 6 22.29 12.98 -2.16
C VAL A 6 22.72 12.05 -3.29
N HIS A 7 21.79 11.81 -4.25
CA HIS A 7 22.04 10.99 -5.43
C HIS A 7 21.26 11.51 -6.63
N ARG A 8 21.80 11.32 -7.82
CA ARG A 8 21.15 11.62 -9.11
C ARG A 8 21.56 10.59 -10.14
N SER A 9 20.57 9.98 -10.77
CA SER A 9 20.76 9.03 -11.87
C SER A 9 19.65 9.18 -12.91
N HIS A 10 19.69 8.35 -13.95
CA HIS A 10 18.64 8.26 -14.97
C HIS A 10 18.30 6.80 -15.20
N TRP A 11 17.01 6.51 -15.29
CA TRP A 11 16.50 5.20 -15.67
C TRP A 11 15.40 5.37 -16.72
N GLN A 12 15.51 4.66 -17.85
CA GLN A 12 14.60 4.77 -18.99
C GLN A 12 14.32 6.24 -19.43
N ASN A 13 15.38 7.06 -19.51
CA ASN A 13 15.34 8.50 -19.81
C ASN A 13 14.65 9.37 -18.75
N GLN A 14 14.26 8.82 -17.60
CA GLN A 14 13.69 9.56 -16.50
C GLN A 14 14.75 9.91 -15.46
N LEU A 15 14.80 11.17 -15.06
CA LEU A 15 15.68 11.63 -13.99
C LEU A 15 15.17 11.05 -12.65
N ILE A 16 16.08 10.45 -11.88
CA ILE A 16 15.82 9.98 -10.52
C ILE A 16 16.71 10.76 -9.57
N GLU A 17 16.13 11.32 -8.53
CA GLU A 17 16.87 12.06 -7.51
C GLU A 17 16.52 11.57 -6.10
N VAL A 18 17.56 11.40 -5.26
CA VAL A 18 17.42 11.22 -3.82
C VAL A 18 17.80 12.54 -3.16
N VAL A 19 16.90 13.09 -2.36
CA VAL A 19 17.05 14.42 -1.78
C VAL A 19 16.79 14.37 -0.28
N ASP A 20 17.71 14.93 0.50
CA ASP A 20 17.51 15.22 1.92
C ASP A 20 16.93 16.63 2.08
N GLU A 21 15.82 16.73 2.83
CA GLU A 21 15.17 18.00 3.16
C GLU A 21 14.68 17.97 4.61
N GLY A 22 15.34 18.75 5.46
CA GLY A 22 15.06 18.76 6.89
C GLY A 22 15.28 17.39 7.53
N THR A 23 14.21 16.75 8.00
CA THR A 23 14.25 15.45 8.70
C THR A 23 13.90 14.26 7.77
N THR A 24 13.70 14.51 6.48
CA THR A 24 13.27 13.49 5.53
C THR A 24 14.26 13.29 4.39
N ARG A 25 14.34 12.07 3.90
CA ARG A 25 14.93 11.69 2.62
C ARG A 25 13.83 11.27 1.66
N SER A 26 13.85 11.79 0.45
CA SER A 26 12.79 11.59 -0.53
C SER A 26 13.35 11.15 -1.89
N LEU A 27 12.58 10.30 -2.57
CA LEU A 27 12.82 9.85 -3.94
C LEU A 27 11.91 10.65 -4.87
N TYR A 28 12.50 11.25 -5.90
CA TYR A 28 11.78 12.02 -6.91
C TYR A 28 12.03 11.46 -8.31
N PHE A 29 10.97 11.48 -9.14
CA PHE A 29 11.09 11.24 -10.58
C PHE A 29 10.84 12.53 -11.35
N GLY A 30 11.56 12.70 -12.47
CA GLY A 30 11.48 13.91 -13.29
C GLY A 30 11.83 15.20 -12.53
N GLY A 31 12.55 15.09 -11.40
CA GLY A 31 12.99 16.22 -10.57
C GLY A 31 11.91 16.88 -9.70
N HIS A 32 10.65 16.51 -9.84
CA HIS A 32 9.54 17.16 -9.10
C HIS A 32 8.42 16.20 -8.63
N VAL A 33 8.32 14.99 -9.17
CA VAL A 33 7.28 14.04 -8.76
C VAL A 33 7.78 13.23 -7.57
N LEU A 34 7.25 13.49 -6.38
CA LEU A 34 7.58 12.77 -5.16
C LEU A 34 7.02 11.34 -5.24
N GLN A 35 7.90 10.36 -5.26
CA GLN A 35 7.55 8.93 -5.30
C GLN A 35 7.50 8.32 -3.91
N SER A 36 8.48 8.65 -3.06
CA SER A 36 8.60 8.04 -1.75
C SER A 36 9.31 8.99 -0.79
N SER A 37 9.07 8.82 0.52
CA SER A 37 9.75 9.61 1.55
C SER A 37 9.97 8.77 2.81
N MET A 38 11.05 9.06 3.52
CA MET A 38 11.49 8.36 4.73
C MET A 38 11.94 9.38 5.77
N TYR A 39 11.51 9.23 7.02
CA TYR A 39 12.11 9.96 8.13
C TYR A 39 13.51 9.44 8.43
N LEU A 40 14.52 10.31 8.47
CA LEU A 40 15.90 9.93 8.74
C LEU A 40 16.11 9.34 10.14
N ALA A 41 15.40 9.87 11.14
CA ALA A 41 15.49 9.42 12.53
C ALA A 41 14.58 8.23 12.86
N ALA A 42 13.60 7.91 12.00
CA ALA A 42 12.63 6.84 12.23
C ALA A 42 12.23 6.20 10.87
N PRO A 43 13.15 5.45 10.22
CA PRO A 43 12.97 4.95 8.86
C PRO A 43 11.76 4.01 8.69
N GLN A 44 11.35 3.32 9.78
CA GLN A 44 10.21 2.41 9.81
C GLN A 44 8.86 3.15 9.78
N LYS A 45 8.81 4.43 10.16
CA LYS A 45 7.55 5.20 10.17
C LYS A 45 7.15 5.64 8.76
N LEU A 46 5.87 5.53 8.46
CA LEU A 46 5.31 5.92 7.16
C LEU A 46 5.22 7.45 7.06
N ALA A 47 6.04 8.06 6.20
CA ALA A 47 6.13 9.50 6.06
C ALA A 47 4.96 10.10 5.26
N LEU A 48 4.53 9.44 4.18
CA LEU A 48 3.47 9.92 3.31
C LEU A 48 2.08 9.51 3.82
N SER A 49 1.10 10.39 3.65
CA SER A 49 -0.26 10.12 4.13
C SER A 49 -0.90 8.91 3.47
N TYR A 50 -0.70 8.73 2.15
CA TYR A 50 -1.28 7.60 1.44
C TYR A 50 -0.67 6.26 1.90
N THR A 51 0.64 6.19 2.16
CA THR A 51 1.26 4.95 2.67
C THR A 51 0.74 4.59 4.06
N ARG A 52 0.42 5.59 4.90
CA ARG A 52 -0.27 5.34 6.18
C ARG A 52 -1.64 4.71 5.97
N PHE A 53 -2.41 5.19 4.99
CA PHE A 53 -3.71 4.61 4.65
C PHE A 53 -3.58 3.22 4.01
N MET A 54 -2.47 2.91 3.32
CA MET A 54 -2.18 1.56 2.83
C MET A 54 -1.92 0.53 3.95
N ALA A 55 -1.76 0.97 5.19
CA ALA A 55 -1.76 0.08 6.36
C ALA A 55 -3.18 -0.22 6.89
N ALA A 56 -4.24 0.26 6.24
CA ALA A 56 -5.62 0.00 6.64
C ALA A 56 -6.02 -1.50 6.68
N PRO A 57 -5.42 -2.43 5.93
CA PRO A 57 -5.68 -3.87 6.13
C PRO A 57 -5.45 -4.34 7.57
N LEU A 58 -4.58 -3.68 8.35
CA LEU A 58 -4.36 -3.98 9.76
C LEU A 58 -5.58 -3.70 10.66
N LEU A 59 -6.63 -3.05 10.16
CA LEU A 59 -7.94 -2.96 10.81
C LEU A 59 -8.73 -4.29 10.74
N ILE A 60 -8.30 -5.23 9.87
CA ILE A 60 -8.99 -6.50 9.61
C ILE A 60 -8.12 -7.68 10.06
N ASP A 61 -6.84 -7.63 9.71
CA ASP A 61 -5.83 -8.61 10.08
C ASP A 61 -4.61 -7.88 10.66
N ASP A 62 -4.45 -7.90 11.97
CA ASP A 62 -3.38 -7.22 12.70
C ASP A 62 -2.17 -8.11 13.03
N GLU A 63 -2.18 -9.36 12.52
CA GLU A 63 -1.09 -10.35 12.67
C GLU A 63 -0.75 -11.08 11.36
N PRO A 64 -0.56 -10.38 10.22
CA PRO A 64 -0.30 -11.02 8.94
C PRO A 64 1.06 -11.76 8.97
N GLU A 65 1.07 -13.00 8.48
CA GLU A 65 2.27 -13.84 8.40
C GLU A 65 2.95 -13.78 7.02
N ARG A 66 2.18 -13.49 5.95
CA ARG A 66 2.66 -13.45 4.56
C ARG A 66 2.14 -12.22 3.84
N ILE A 67 3.07 -11.39 3.38
CA ILE A 67 2.76 -10.08 2.81
C ILE A 67 3.42 -9.95 1.44
N LEU A 68 2.64 -9.61 0.42
CA LEU A 68 3.12 -9.23 -0.90
C LEU A 68 3.00 -7.72 -1.08
N ILE A 69 4.07 -7.08 -1.51
CA ILE A 69 4.10 -5.64 -1.80
C ILE A 69 4.52 -5.43 -3.26
N ILE A 70 3.61 -4.94 -4.09
CA ILE A 70 3.85 -4.65 -5.51
C ILE A 70 4.01 -3.15 -5.68
N GLY A 71 5.21 -2.74 -6.07
CA GLY A 71 5.69 -1.38 -6.02
C GLY A 71 6.47 -1.11 -4.73
N VAL A 72 7.73 -1.57 -4.67
CA VAL A 72 8.61 -1.35 -3.51
C VAL A 72 8.96 0.13 -3.34
N GLY A 73 9.22 0.83 -4.45
CA GLY A 73 9.69 2.20 -4.41
C GLY A 73 10.91 2.34 -3.50
N ALA A 74 10.94 3.35 -2.63
CA ALA A 74 12.01 3.49 -1.63
C ALA A 74 11.83 2.55 -0.40
N GLY A 75 10.95 1.53 -0.46
CA GLY A 75 10.80 0.51 0.57
C GLY A 75 10.02 0.94 1.81
N SER A 76 9.17 1.96 1.74
CA SER A 76 8.42 2.47 2.90
C SER A 76 7.53 1.42 3.55
N LEU A 77 6.71 0.72 2.76
CA LEU A 77 5.84 -0.36 3.26
C LEU A 77 6.67 -1.55 3.73
N VAL A 78 7.71 -1.95 2.99
CA VAL A 78 8.58 -3.07 3.40
C VAL A 78 9.21 -2.81 4.78
N ARG A 79 9.75 -1.59 5.01
CA ARG A 79 10.32 -1.23 6.33
C ARG A 79 9.28 -1.23 7.44
N PHE A 80 8.09 -0.70 7.17
CA PHE A 80 7.02 -0.63 8.14
C PHE A 80 6.56 -2.03 8.55
N PHE A 81 6.20 -2.87 7.58
CA PHE A 81 5.71 -4.22 7.87
C PHE A 81 6.79 -5.11 8.50
N HIS A 82 8.04 -5.06 8.02
CA HIS A 82 9.12 -5.83 8.64
C HIS A 82 9.44 -5.39 10.07
N HIS A 83 9.27 -4.10 10.39
CA HIS A 83 9.47 -3.59 11.75
C HIS A 83 8.40 -4.11 12.72
N HIS A 84 7.14 -4.10 12.30
CA HIS A 84 6.02 -4.51 13.16
C HIS A 84 5.80 -6.03 13.16
N PHE A 85 6.21 -6.72 12.11
CA PHE A 85 6.05 -8.17 11.91
C PHE A 85 7.39 -8.80 11.50
N PRO A 86 8.38 -8.89 12.40
CA PRO A 86 9.72 -9.36 12.07
C PRO A 86 9.78 -10.83 11.64
N ASP A 87 8.77 -11.62 12.00
CA ASP A 87 8.65 -13.05 11.66
C ASP A 87 7.83 -13.29 10.38
N ALA A 88 7.10 -12.28 9.88
CA ALA A 88 6.33 -12.39 8.65
C ALA A 88 7.23 -12.52 7.42
N GLN A 89 6.81 -13.32 6.45
CA GLN A 89 7.44 -13.41 5.13
C GLN A 89 6.95 -12.26 4.26
N ILE A 90 7.88 -11.46 3.73
CA ILE A 90 7.57 -10.30 2.89
C ILE A 90 8.22 -10.48 1.53
N ASP A 91 7.40 -10.56 0.48
CA ASP A 91 7.83 -10.48 -0.90
C ASP A 91 7.58 -9.06 -1.42
N GLY A 92 8.65 -8.37 -1.81
CA GLY A 92 8.58 -7.03 -2.42
C GLY A 92 8.92 -7.10 -3.91
N ILE A 93 8.05 -6.57 -4.76
CA ILE A 93 8.19 -6.59 -6.21
C ILE A 93 8.37 -5.17 -6.72
N ASP A 94 9.40 -4.96 -7.52
CA ASP A 94 9.55 -3.73 -8.30
C ASP A 94 10.18 -4.06 -9.67
N TYR A 95 9.73 -3.39 -10.71
CA TYR A 95 10.24 -3.64 -12.07
C TYR A 95 11.54 -2.87 -12.37
N SER A 96 11.89 -1.90 -11.53
CA SER A 96 13.08 -1.06 -11.69
C SER A 96 14.21 -1.52 -10.78
N SER A 97 15.25 -2.13 -11.37
CA SER A 97 16.47 -2.47 -10.65
C SER A 97 17.13 -1.24 -10.02
N GLU A 98 17.10 -0.09 -10.70
CA GLU A 98 17.63 1.18 -10.18
C GLU A 98 16.92 1.62 -8.91
N VAL A 99 15.59 1.53 -8.87
CA VAL A 99 14.79 1.89 -7.68
C VAL A 99 15.10 0.93 -6.52
N ILE A 100 15.22 -0.37 -6.78
CA ILE A 100 15.62 -1.37 -5.77
C ILE A 100 17.01 -1.07 -5.21
N ASP A 101 17.97 -0.73 -6.06
CA ASP A 101 19.35 -0.40 -5.63
C ASP A 101 19.38 0.89 -4.81
N LEU A 102 18.60 1.89 -5.17
CA LEU A 102 18.42 3.11 -4.37
C LEU A 102 17.75 2.83 -3.04
N ALA A 103 16.74 1.96 -3.00
CA ALA A 103 16.08 1.55 -1.76
C ALA A 103 17.07 0.89 -0.79
N ARG A 104 17.95 0.02 -1.31
CA ARG A 104 19.02 -0.63 -0.52
C ARG A 104 20.08 0.35 -0.05
N SER A 105 20.60 1.19 -0.95
CA SER A 105 21.75 2.07 -0.67
C SER A 105 21.41 3.33 0.11
N HIS A 106 20.21 3.87 -0.06
CA HIS A 106 19.82 5.19 0.46
C HIS A 106 18.62 5.17 1.43
N PHE A 107 17.77 4.14 1.38
CA PHE A 107 16.52 4.14 2.15
C PHE A 107 16.40 2.99 3.16
N HIS A 108 17.51 2.40 3.57
CA HIS A 108 17.53 1.36 4.61
C HIS A 108 16.55 0.20 4.36
N LEU A 109 16.42 -0.24 3.10
CA LEU A 109 15.62 -1.42 2.79
C LEU A 109 16.12 -2.61 3.62
N PRO A 110 15.25 -3.32 4.36
CA PRO A 110 15.68 -4.38 5.26
C PRO A 110 16.43 -5.50 4.54
N VAL A 111 17.51 -5.97 5.16
CA VAL A 111 18.24 -7.18 4.77
C VAL A 111 17.93 -8.24 5.81
N SER A 112 17.03 -9.17 5.48
CA SER A 112 16.53 -10.20 6.39
C SER A 112 16.19 -11.46 5.59
N PRO A 113 16.35 -12.67 6.16
CA PRO A 113 15.88 -13.90 5.53
C PRO A 113 14.34 -13.95 5.37
N LYS A 114 13.62 -13.04 6.03
CA LYS A 114 12.17 -12.88 5.96
C LYS A 114 11.71 -11.92 4.87
N VAL A 115 12.64 -11.20 4.22
CA VAL A 115 12.32 -10.19 3.20
C VAL A 115 13.01 -10.57 1.88
N ALA A 116 12.23 -10.93 0.88
CA ALA A 116 12.71 -11.18 -0.48
C ALA A 116 12.29 -10.02 -1.40
N ILE A 117 13.23 -9.48 -2.18
CA ILE A 117 12.97 -8.41 -3.14
C ILE A 117 13.26 -8.92 -4.55
N HIS A 118 12.23 -8.88 -5.40
CA HIS A 118 12.25 -9.41 -6.76
C HIS A 118 12.20 -8.27 -7.79
N CYS A 119 13.10 -8.31 -8.78
CA CYS A 119 13.14 -7.36 -9.87
C CYS A 119 12.37 -7.92 -11.08
N CYS A 120 11.06 -7.77 -11.10
CA CYS A 120 10.18 -8.21 -12.18
C CYS A 120 8.84 -7.45 -12.12
N SER A 121 7.93 -7.69 -13.07
CA SER A 121 6.56 -7.18 -12.93
C SER A 121 5.76 -8.01 -11.92
N GLY A 122 4.84 -7.35 -11.20
CA GLY A 122 3.94 -8.05 -10.28
C GLY A 122 3.07 -9.10 -10.97
N PHE A 123 2.69 -8.84 -12.23
CA PHE A 123 1.95 -9.79 -13.06
C PHE A 123 2.76 -11.07 -13.33
N GLN A 124 4.01 -10.90 -13.77
CA GLN A 124 4.91 -12.03 -14.03
C GLN A 124 5.16 -12.82 -12.74
N PHE A 125 5.42 -12.14 -11.65
CA PHE A 125 5.69 -12.77 -10.36
C PHE A 125 4.55 -13.69 -9.92
N LEU A 126 3.30 -13.23 -9.96
CA LEU A 126 2.16 -14.05 -9.57
C LEU A 126 1.85 -15.15 -10.61
N ALA A 127 1.98 -14.85 -11.92
CA ALA A 127 1.69 -15.82 -12.97
C ALA A 127 2.68 -17.01 -13.02
N GLU A 128 3.93 -16.79 -12.60
CA GLU A 128 4.98 -17.82 -12.58
C GLU A 128 5.13 -18.51 -11.21
N ARG A 129 4.32 -18.11 -10.22
CA ARG A 129 4.39 -18.65 -8.87
C ARG A 129 3.71 -20.03 -8.78
N GLU A 130 4.46 -21.02 -8.35
CA GLU A 130 3.99 -22.41 -8.23
C GLU A 130 3.70 -22.83 -6.76
N ASP A 131 4.07 -21.99 -5.77
CA ASP A 131 3.88 -22.35 -4.37
C ASP A 131 2.41 -22.16 -3.94
N GLU A 132 1.90 -23.05 -3.10
CA GLU A 132 0.52 -23.03 -2.58
C GLU A 132 0.34 -22.12 -1.36
N ASN A 133 1.41 -21.41 -0.95
CA ASN A 133 1.33 -20.54 0.22
C ASN A 133 0.74 -19.19 -0.16
N ASN A 134 -0.47 -18.92 0.27
CA ASN A 134 -1.21 -17.72 -0.04
C ASN A 134 -0.80 -16.55 0.87
N TYR A 135 -1.03 -15.32 0.40
CA TYR A 135 -0.74 -14.10 1.13
C TYR A 135 -1.95 -13.68 1.98
N ASP A 136 -1.68 -13.23 3.19
CA ASP A 136 -2.67 -12.59 4.04
C ASP A 136 -2.94 -11.16 3.56
N LEU A 137 -1.87 -10.47 3.12
CA LEU A 137 -1.97 -9.12 2.56
C LEU A 137 -1.29 -9.04 1.21
N ILE A 138 -1.99 -8.48 0.20
CA ILE A 138 -1.42 -8.08 -1.10
C ILE A 138 -1.58 -6.56 -1.23
N LEU A 139 -0.48 -5.82 -1.13
CA LEU A 139 -0.43 -4.37 -1.20
C LEU A 139 0.03 -3.94 -2.60
N ILE A 140 -0.76 -3.13 -3.31
CA ILE A 140 -0.51 -2.71 -4.69
C ILE A 140 -0.34 -1.20 -4.75
N ASP A 141 0.90 -0.74 -5.00
CA ASP A 141 1.31 0.65 -5.17
C ASP A 141 2.15 0.79 -6.45
N ALA A 142 1.58 0.39 -7.58
CA ALA A 142 2.29 0.25 -8.85
C ALA A 142 1.88 1.34 -9.85
N PHE A 143 2.67 2.40 -9.89
CA PHE A 143 2.51 3.50 -10.84
C PHE A 143 3.66 3.51 -11.86
N ASP A 144 3.34 3.84 -13.10
CA ASP A 144 4.30 4.10 -14.16
C ASP A 144 4.23 5.58 -14.61
N THR A 145 4.92 5.92 -15.70
CA THR A 145 4.93 7.29 -16.23
C THR A 145 3.58 7.78 -16.75
N ALA A 146 2.64 6.87 -17.03
CA ALA A 146 1.31 7.16 -17.51
C ALA A 146 0.26 7.20 -16.37
N GLY A 147 0.63 6.77 -15.15
CA GLY A 147 -0.27 6.72 -13.99
C GLY A 147 -0.37 5.31 -13.41
N MET A 148 -1.57 4.84 -13.08
CA MET A 148 -1.82 3.47 -12.63
C MET A 148 -1.47 2.48 -13.75
N SER A 149 -0.51 1.57 -13.49
CA SER A 149 -0.02 0.59 -14.46
C SER A 149 -1.18 -0.24 -15.05
N SER A 150 -1.37 -0.19 -16.37
CA SER A 150 -2.50 -0.84 -17.03
C SER A 150 -2.49 -2.36 -16.90
N GLN A 151 -1.32 -2.97 -16.74
CA GLN A 151 -1.18 -4.42 -16.56
C GLN A 151 -1.56 -4.83 -15.13
N ILE A 152 -1.15 -4.04 -14.12
CA ILE A 152 -1.35 -4.35 -12.70
C ILE A 152 -2.78 -4.02 -12.26
N TYR A 153 -3.35 -2.91 -12.75
CA TYR A 153 -4.73 -2.54 -12.42
C TYR A 153 -5.70 -3.10 -13.48
N SER A 154 -5.75 -4.43 -13.61
CA SER A 154 -6.54 -5.13 -14.63
C SER A 154 -7.25 -6.36 -14.07
N GLY A 155 -8.35 -6.76 -14.70
CA GLY A 155 -9.10 -7.96 -14.31
C GLY A 155 -8.23 -9.22 -14.25
N PRO A 156 -7.45 -9.57 -15.30
CA PRO A 156 -6.57 -10.74 -15.24
C PRO A 156 -5.54 -10.70 -14.10
N PHE A 157 -5.08 -9.51 -13.69
CA PHE A 157 -4.19 -9.40 -12.56
C PHE A 157 -4.92 -9.61 -11.22
N PHE A 158 -6.15 -9.14 -11.10
CA PHE A 158 -6.97 -9.38 -9.91
C PHE A 158 -7.39 -10.85 -9.78
N ASP A 159 -7.56 -11.57 -10.89
CA ASP A 159 -7.75 -13.02 -10.87
C ASP A 159 -6.51 -13.72 -10.25
N LEU A 160 -5.29 -13.34 -10.67
CA LEU A 160 -4.06 -13.83 -10.06
C LEU A 160 -3.95 -13.45 -8.57
N CYS A 161 -4.36 -12.24 -8.18
CA CYS A 161 -4.40 -11.86 -6.76
C CYS A 161 -5.34 -12.78 -5.97
N GLN A 162 -6.51 -13.12 -6.50
CA GLN A 162 -7.44 -14.04 -5.84
C GLN A 162 -6.86 -15.45 -5.68
N ASP A 163 -6.17 -15.95 -6.71
CA ASP A 163 -5.58 -17.30 -6.70
C ASP A 163 -4.49 -17.43 -5.62
N HIS A 164 -3.78 -16.33 -5.33
CA HIS A 164 -2.69 -16.29 -4.33
C HIS A 164 -3.08 -15.62 -3.00
N LEU A 165 -4.35 -15.28 -2.80
CA LEU A 165 -4.84 -14.67 -1.57
C LEU A 165 -5.37 -15.73 -0.61
N ALA A 166 -5.01 -15.67 0.67
CA ALA A 166 -5.58 -16.49 1.73
C ALA A 166 -7.10 -16.28 1.83
N LEU A 167 -7.82 -17.22 2.44
CA LEU A 167 -9.28 -17.15 2.55
C LEU A 167 -9.77 -15.87 3.24
N SER A 168 -9.07 -15.45 4.28
CA SER A 168 -9.32 -14.18 5.01
C SER A 168 -8.43 -13.04 4.53
N GLY A 169 -7.68 -13.24 3.44
CA GLY A 169 -6.69 -12.28 2.96
C GLY A 169 -7.32 -11.02 2.37
N ILE A 170 -6.55 -9.94 2.38
CA ILE A 170 -6.97 -8.61 1.92
C ILE A 170 -6.03 -8.11 0.82
N VAL A 171 -6.63 -7.68 -0.29
CA VAL A 171 -5.95 -6.88 -1.32
C VAL A 171 -6.15 -5.40 -1.00
N CYS A 172 -5.07 -4.64 -1.00
CA CYS A 172 -5.05 -3.20 -0.75
C CYS A 172 -4.43 -2.47 -1.95
N LEU A 173 -5.20 -1.60 -2.60
CA LEU A 173 -4.77 -0.88 -3.79
C LEU A 173 -4.65 0.61 -3.52
N ASN A 174 -3.59 1.23 -4.03
CA ASN A 174 -3.49 2.69 -4.14
C ASN A 174 -4.04 3.14 -5.49
N LEU A 175 -5.21 3.76 -5.51
CA LEU A 175 -5.85 4.33 -6.69
C LEU A 175 -5.58 5.84 -6.77
N TRP A 176 -5.68 6.41 -7.98
CA TRP A 176 -5.48 7.83 -8.23
C TRP A 176 -6.72 8.48 -8.82
N SER A 177 -7.34 9.40 -8.08
CA SER A 177 -8.56 10.11 -8.49
C SER A 177 -8.33 11.21 -9.54
N GLY A 178 -7.08 11.53 -9.87
CA GLY A 178 -6.76 12.45 -10.96
C GLY A 178 -7.10 11.91 -12.35
N ASP A 179 -7.27 10.59 -12.47
CA ASP A 179 -7.87 9.90 -13.63
C ASP A 179 -9.11 9.15 -13.15
N GLN A 180 -10.23 9.85 -13.09
CA GLN A 180 -11.47 9.31 -12.55
C GLN A 180 -12.02 8.16 -13.40
N SER A 181 -11.92 8.25 -14.73
CA SER A 181 -12.40 7.20 -15.63
C SER A 181 -11.64 5.89 -15.40
N ARG A 182 -10.32 5.98 -15.29
CA ARG A 182 -9.48 4.82 -15.01
C ARG A 182 -9.73 4.25 -13.62
N MET A 183 -9.93 5.10 -12.63
CA MET A 183 -10.26 4.66 -11.26
C MET A 183 -11.60 3.91 -11.22
N GLU A 184 -12.63 4.41 -11.92
CA GLU A 184 -13.94 3.75 -12.02
C GLU A 184 -13.85 2.38 -12.72
N GLU A 185 -13.06 2.29 -13.80
CA GLU A 185 -12.79 1.00 -14.47
C GLU A 185 -12.15 -0.01 -13.51
N VAL A 186 -11.12 0.42 -12.77
CA VAL A 186 -10.42 -0.45 -11.79
C VAL A 186 -11.36 -0.86 -10.66
N ALA A 187 -12.18 0.07 -10.13
CA ALA A 187 -13.16 -0.22 -9.10
C ALA A 187 -14.21 -1.24 -9.57
N MET A 188 -14.63 -1.16 -10.85
CA MET A 188 -15.53 -2.14 -11.46
C MET A 188 -14.86 -3.52 -11.59
N GLU A 189 -13.63 -3.58 -12.10
CA GLU A 189 -12.88 -4.82 -12.29
C GLU A 189 -12.66 -5.57 -10.97
N ILE A 190 -12.33 -4.84 -9.89
CA ILE A 190 -12.14 -5.45 -8.57
C ILE A 190 -13.47 -5.85 -7.94
N GLY A 191 -14.53 -5.03 -8.10
CA GLY A 191 -15.86 -5.33 -7.58
C GLY A 191 -16.53 -6.54 -8.24
N MET A 192 -16.13 -6.93 -9.46
CA MET A 192 -16.60 -8.14 -10.10
C MET A 192 -15.92 -9.42 -9.58
N ARG A 193 -14.81 -9.29 -8.85
CA ARG A 193 -13.96 -10.41 -8.42
C ARG A 193 -13.95 -10.66 -6.93
N PHE A 194 -14.15 -9.64 -6.13
CA PHE A 194 -14.15 -9.75 -4.68
C PHE A 194 -15.55 -9.56 -4.11
N ASP A 195 -15.86 -10.29 -3.04
CA ASP A 195 -17.21 -10.28 -2.44
C ASP A 195 -17.55 -8.93 -1.82
N SER A 196 -16.54 -8.21 -1.34
CA SER A 196 -16.69 -6.92 -0.69
C SER A 196 -15.48 -6.02 -0.99
N THR A 197 -15.79 -4.74 -1.19
CA THR A 197 -14.79 -3.68 -1.35
C THR A 197 -15.16 -2.49 -0.48
N LEU A 198 -14.14 -1.72 -0.06
CA LEU A 198 -14.33 -0.42 0.56
C LEU A 198 -13.29 0.58 0.07
N GLU A 199 -13.67 1.85 0.04
CA GLU A 199 -12.82 2.94 -0.40
C GLU A 199 -12.49 3.89 0.75
N LEU A 200 -11.22 4.27 0.83
CA LEU A 200 -10.66 5.19 1.82
C LEU A 200 -9.97 6.36 1.10
N PRO A 201 -10.71 7.40 0.69
CA PRO A 201 -10.08 8.61 0.13
C PRO A 201 -9.11 9.23 1.14
N VAL A 202 -7.85 9.41 0.71
CA VAL A 202 -6.81 9.99 1.58
C VAL A 202 -7.04 11.49 1.72
N PRO A 203 -7.22 12.04 2.94
CA PRO A 203 -7.52 13.45 3.13
C PRO A 203 -6.49 14.37 2.46
N GLN A 204 -6.97 15.36 1.70
CA GLN A 204 -6.16 16.36 0.99
C GLN A 204 -5.18 15.78 -0.05
N ARG A 205 -5.43 14.55 -0.54
CA ARG A 205 -4.66 13.87 -1.58
C ARG A 205 -5.58 13.34 -2.67
N GLY A 206 -5.01 13.09 -3.84
CA GLY A 206 -5.72 12.41 -4.93
C GLY A 206 -5.73 10.88 -4.80
N ASN A 207 -5.10 10.33 -3.76
CA ASN A 207 -5.08 8.90 -3.53
C ASN A 207 -6.41 8.42 -2.90
N VAL A 208 -6.88 7.27 -3.37
CA VAL A 208 -7.98 6.52 -2.78
C VAL A 208 -7.47 5.09 -2.50
N ILE A 209 -7.44 4.71 -1.24
CA ILE A 209 -7.05 3.34 -0.90
C ILE A 209 -8.29 2.47 -0.96
N CYS A 210 -8.24 1.42 -1.79
CA CYS A 210 -9.30 0.44 -1.91
C CYS A 210 -8.87 -0.86 -1.21
N LEU A 211 -9.69 -1.36 -0.30
CA LEU A 211 -9.54 -2.71 0.25
C LEU A 211 -10.55 -3.62 -0.40
N ALA A 212 -10.11 -4.84 -0.71
CA ALA A 212 -10.97 -5.87 -1.28
C ALA A 212 -10.64 -7.23 -0.65
N GLY A 213 -11.66 -8.05 -0.43
CA GLY A 213 -11.47 -9.36 0.18
C GLY A 213 -12.67 -10.28 -0.04
N ARG A 214 -12.53 -11.52 0.44
CA ARG A 214 -13.63 -12.46 0.55
C ARG A 214 -14.38 -12.17 1.86
N GLY A 215 -15.70 -12.19 1.82
CA GLY A 215 -16.53 -11.82 2.98
C GLY A 215 -16.72 -10.31 3.15
N ASP A 216 -17.25 -9.89 4.30
CA ASP A 216 -17.68 -8.49 4.53
C ASP A 216 -16.55 -7.63 5.13
N VAL A 217 -15.64 -7.17 4.25
CA VAL A 217 -14.53 -6.26 4.59
C VAL A 217 -15.04 -4.94 5.19
N LEU A 218 -16.20 -4.45 4.73
CA LEU A 218 -16.74 -3.19 5.20
C LEU A 218 -17.17 -3.28 6.67
N SER A 219 -17.95 -4.29 7.04
CA SER A 219 -18.39 -4.48 8.42
C SER A 219 -17.21 -4.71 9.36
N ALA A 220 -16.20 -5.50 8.95
CA ALA A 220 -14.99 -5.71 9.72
C ALA A 220 -14.30 -4.39 10.14
N VAL A 221 -14.28 -3.39 9.25
CA VAL A 221 -13.67 -2.08 9.55
C VAL A 221 -14.60 -1.14 10.32
N VAL A 222 -15.89 -1.07 9.93
CA VAL A 222 -16.78 -0.06 10.50
C VAL A 222 -17.34 -0.44 11.89
N ASP A 223 -17.26 -1.71 12.27
CA ASP A 223 -17.76 -2.21 13.55
C ASP A 223 -16.70 -2.20 14.66
N LEU A 224 -15.43 -1.89 14.35
CA LEU A 224 -14.38 -1.76 15.35
C LEU A 224 -14.74 -0.74 16.42
N ASP A 225 -14.57 -1.13 17.68
CA ASP A 225 -14.84 -0.30 18.83
C ASP A 225 -13.66 0.66 19.16
N SER A 226 -13.88 1.54 20.14
CA SER A 226 -12.87 2.53 20.51
C SER A 226 -11.67 1.94 21.23
N GLY A 227 -11.81 0.76 21.87
CA GLY A 227 -10.73 0.04 22.56
C GLY A 227 -9.82 -0.65 21.57
N GLU A 228 -10.40 -1.37 20.60
CA GLU A 228 -9.67 -2.00 19.48
C GLU A 228 -8.87 -0.96 18.69
N LEU A 229 -9.52 0.15 18.34
CA LEU A 229 -8.84 1.24 17.63
C LEU A 229 -7.73 1.90 18.45
N ALA A 230 -7.88 2.00 19.78
CA ALA A 230 -6.83 2.53 20.64
C ALA A 230 -5.63 1.59 20.71
N PHE A 231 -5.88 0.28 20.81
CA PHE A 231 -4.85 -0.75 20.79
C PHE A 231 -4.04 -0.71 19.49
N LEU A 232 -4.72 -0.73 18.34
CA LEU A 232 -4.06 -0.65 17.02
C LEU A 232 -3.25 0.64 16.83
N GLN A 233 -3.80 1.78 17.30
CA GLN A 233 -3.08 3.07 17.22
C GLN A 233 -1.80 3.09 18.05
N ASP A 234 -1.83 2.53 19.25
CA ASP A 234 -0.67 2.43 20.13
C ASP A 234 0.39 1.49 19.53
N ARG A 235 -0.04 0.34 19.03
CA ARG A 235 0.81 -0.68 18.45
C ARG A 235 1.54 -0.21 17.19
N PHE A 236 0.84 0.42 16.26
CA PHE A 236 1.37 0.76 14.94
C PHE A 236 1.71 2.25 14.77
N GLU A 237 1.43 3.08 15.76
CA GLU A 237 1.62 4.54 15.71
C GLU A 237 0.92 5.21 14.53
N LEU A 238 -0.26 4.69 14.12
CA LEU A 238 -1.08 5.19 13.01
C LEU A 238 -2.44 5.67 13.50
N ASN A 239 -3.03 6.64 12.78
CA ASN A 239 -4.35 7.18 13.13
C ASN A 239 -5.49 6.33 12.51
N PHE A 240 -5.72 5.14 13.04
CA PHE A 240 -6.79 4.25 12.58
C PHE A 240 -8.21 4.83 12.81
N ARG A 241 -8.40 5.65 13.84
CA ARG A 241 -9.68 6.37 14.03
C ARG A 241 -10.03 7.28 12.87
N GLU A 242 -9.03 7.93 12.26
CA GLU A 242 -9.24 8.73 11.06
C GLU A 242 -9.63 7.84 9.87
N MET A 243 -8.97 6.71 9.67
CA MET A 243 -9.27 5.77 8.59
C MET A 243 -10.71 5.23 8.71
N VAL A 244 -11.12 4.77 9.90
CA VAL A 244 -12.49 4.29 10.15
C VAL A 244 -13.51 5.42 9.96
N ARG A 245 -13.22 6.65 10.41
CA ARG A 245 -14.10 7.80 10.17
C ARG A 245 -14.27 8.09 8.68
N VAL A 246 -13.19 8.04 7.91
CA VAL A 246 -13.22 8.17 6.44
C VAL A 246 -14.02 7.04 5.83
N CYS A 247 -13.76 5.79 6.23
CA CYS A 247 -14.50 4.62 5.77
C CYS A 247 -16.01 4.78 5.99
N ARG A 248 -16.44 5.08 7.22
CA ARG A 248 -17.85 5.30 7.56
C ARG A 248 -18.50 6.43 6.75
N LYS A 249 -17.72 7.49 6.44
CA LYS A 249 -18.22 8.62 5.65
C LYS A 249 -18.50 8.26 4.20
N TYR A 250 -17.63 7.47 3.58
CA TYR A 250 -17.67 7.24 2.13
C TYR A 250 -18.39 5.96 1.75
N ASN A 251 -18.35 4.93 2.59
CA ASN A 251 -18.92 3.62 2.25
C ASN A 251 -20.32 3.37 2.88
N LEU A 252 -20.71 4.12 3.93
CA LEU A 252 -22.03 3.98 4.53
C LEU A 252 -23.01 5.03 4.00
N SER A 253 -24.24 4.61 3.71
CA SER A 253 -25.34 5.52 3.43
C SER A 253 -25.66 6.38 4.66
N VAL A 254 -26.36 7.51 4.45
CA VAL A 254 -26.80 8.40 5.56
C VAL A 254 -27.65 7.62 6.57
N PHE A 255 -28.52 6.74 6.08
CA PHE A 255 -29.38 5.90 6.95
C PHE A 255 -28.55 4.93 7.80
N GLN A 256 -27.60 4.23 7.23
CA GLN A 256 -26.69 3.32 7.95
C GLN A 256 -25.83 4.04 8.99
N ARG A 257 -25.40 5.28 8.68
CA ARG A 257 -24.65 6.11 9.65
C ARG A 257 -25.51 6.51 10.85
N ILE A 258 -26.77 6.85 10.61
CA ILE A 258 -27.69 7.25 11.67
C ILE A 258 -28.04 6.03 12.56
N SER A 259 -28.36 4.87 11.99
CA SER A 259 -28.73 3.67 12.76
C SER A 259 -27.62 3.22 13.72
N ARG A 260 -26.35 3.38 13.34
CA ARG A 260 -25.19 3.03 14.18
C ARG A 260 -24.89 4.03 15.31
N LEU A 261 -25.56 5.20 15.36
CA LEU A 261 -25.45 6.15 16.48
C LEU A 261 -26.36 5.77 17.65
N PHE A 262 -27.31 4.85 17.42
CA PHE A 262 -28.32 4.42 18.41
C PHE A 262 -28.21 2.93 18.79
N SER A 263 -27.21 2.23 18.24
CA SER A 263 -26.81 0.86 18.61
C SER A 263 -25.59 0.87 19.53
#